data_5cd63f6d0ab24e2748b930d6c517fff4
#
_entry.id   5cd63f6d0ab24e2748b930d6c517fff4
#
_cell.length_a   1.000
_cell.length_b   1.000
_cell.length_c   1.000
_cell.angle_alpha   90.00
_cell.angle_beta   90.00
_cell.angle_gamma   90.00
#
_symmetry.space_group_name_H-M   'P 1'
#
loop_
_entity.id
_entity.type
_entity.pdbx_description
1 polymer ?
#
loop_
_entity_poly.entity_id
_entity_poly.type
_entity_poly.pdbx_seq_one_letter_code
_entity_poly.pdbx_strand_id
1 'polypeptide(L)'
;MKSIKYYIQKMLGNWLHEPIIPAEKTTGFSLVRSERSETNMGKNANAVAPYYLHNVQLGDYSYLAKNAQVANTKIGKFCSIGPNFCSGLGVHPTNGISTHPKFYRGEMVEYMPVSIGNDVFIGANVTVLDGVTIGDGTVIGAGAVVSKDIPPYAIAVGCPIEIKRYRLTEKQIAAMERIQWWNWDEEKLKNIRTMFNDIDGFIKKYDV
;
A
#
# COMPACT_ATOMS: atom_id res chain seq x y z
N MET A 1 -45.22 31.94 -16.95
CA MET A 1 -44.39 30.75 -17.29
C MET A 1 -43.31 30.61 -16.25
N LYS A 2 -43.40 29.58 -15.38
CA LYS A 2 -42.37 29.38 -14.36
C LYS A 2 -41.12 28.84 -15.02
N SER A 3 -39.93 29.36 -14.65
CA SER A 3 -38.66 29.03 -15.32
C SER A 3 -38.27 27.59 -15.13
N ILE A 4 -37.48 27.03 -16.07
CA ILE A 4 -36.88 25.68 -15.96
C ILE A 4 -36.21 25.48 -14.60
N LYS A 5 -35.61 26.50 -14.04
CA LYS A 5 -35.00 26.52 -12.70
C LYS A 5 -35.97 26.15 -11.59
N TYR A 6 -37.25 26.57 -11.70
CA TYR A 6 -38.31 26.23 -10.74
C TYR A 6 -38.67 24.71 -10.78
N TYR A 7 -38.69 24.12 -11.96
CA TYR A 7 -39.00 22.69 -12.10
C TYR A 7 -37.83 21.80 -11.68
N ILE A 8 -36.59 22.24 -11.94
CA ILE A 8 -35.39 21.56 -11.45
C ILE A 8 -35.35 21.62 -9.92
N GLN A 9 -35.63 22.75 -9.28
CA GLN A 9 -35.72 22.86 -7.83
C GLN A 9 -36.86 22.00 -7.23
N LYS A 10 -37.98 21.86 -7.92
CA LYS A 10 -39.08 21.01 -7.46
C LYS A 10 -38.78 19.52 -7.60
N MET A 11 -38.05 19.12 -8.62
CA MET A 11 -37.61 17.73 -8.85
C MET A 11 -36.47 17.31 -7.91
N LEU A 12 -35.59 18.23 -7.55
CA LEU A 12 -34.47 18.02 -6.66
C LEU A 12 -34.78 18.40 -5.20
N GLY A 13 -35.94 19.01 -4.95
CA GLY A 13 -36.31 19.59 -3.65
C GLY A 13 -36.36 18.63 -2.47
N ASN A 14 -36.57 17.35 -2.71
CA ASN A 14 -36.50 16.32 -1.64
C ASN A 14 -35.08 15.77 -1.43
N TRP A 15 -34.14 16.04 -2.35
CA TRP A 15 -32.74 15.65 -2.23
C TRP A 15 -31.85 16.77 -1.64
N LEU A 16 -32.36 18.01 -1.64
CA LEU A 16 -31.64 19.20 -1.16
C LEU A 16 -32.10 19.68 0.23
N HIS A 17 -32.91 18.90 0.93
CA HIS A 17 -33.31 19.22 2.31
C HIS A 17 -32.36 18.68 3.38
N GLU A 18 -31.18 18.24 3.03
CA GLU A 18 -30.11 18.23 4.01
C GLU A 18 -29.71 19.70 4.24
N PRO A 19 -29.57 20.14 5.50
CA PRO A 19 -29.19 21.51 5.79
C PRO A 19 -27.88 21.79 5.10
N ILE A 20 -27.89 22.69 4.10
CA ILE A 20 -26.67 23.23 3.52
C ILE A 20 -25.96 23.88 4.70
N ILE A 21 -24.88 23.29 5.15
CA ILE A 21 -24.02 23.86 6.20
C ILE A 21 -23.59 25.22 5.68
N PRO A 22 -23.88 26.33 6.39
CA PRO A 22 -23.53 27.65 5.91
C PRO A 22 -22.06 27.74 5.55
N ALA A 23 -21.72 28.33 4.43
CA ALA A 23 -20.35 28.45 3.90
C ALA A 23 -19.35 29.02 4.92
N GLU A 24 -19.80 29.80 5.88
CA GLU A 24 -19.00 30.37 6.96
C GLU A 24 -18.46 29.32 7.97
N LYS A 25 -19.02 28.10 8.00
CA LYS A 25 -18.50 26.98 8.81
C LYS A 25 -17.67 25.99 8.00
N THR A 26 -17.51 26.21 6.69
CA THR A 26 -16.70 25.37 5.80
C THR A 26 -15.25 25.87 5.66
N THR A 27 -14.76 26.72 6.58
CA THR A 27 -13.35 27.00 6.68
C THR A 27 -12.61 25.71 7.06
N GLY A 28 -12.05 25.04 6.05
CA GLY A 28 -11.31 23.82 6.24
C GLY A 28 -12.12 22.54 6.07
N PHE A 29 -13.17 22.51 5.28
CA PHE A 29 -13.76 21.27 4.83
C PHE A 29 -12.79 20.61 3.82
N SER A 30 -11.72 20.04 4.37
CA SER A 30 -11.02 18.99 3.68
C SER A 30 -11.95 17.77 3.70
N LEU A 31 -12.72 17.57 2.62
CA LEU A 31 -13.45 16.32 2.35
C LEU A 31 -12.52 15.09 2.36
N VAL A 32 -11.25 15.37 2.50
CA VAL A 32 -10.13 14.46 2.31
C VAL A 32 -9.22 14.58 3.52
N ARG A 33 -9.62 13.93 4.63
CA ARG A 33 -8.82 13.90 5.84
C ARG A 33 -7.71 12.85 5.67
N SER A 34 -6.45 13.31 5.76
CA SER A 34 -5.33 12.41 5.98
C SER A 34 -5.09 12.26 7.46
N GLU A 35 -4.91 11.04 7.93
CA GLU A 35 -4.60 10.72 9.32
C GLU A 35 -3.34 9.88 9.38
N ARG A 36 -2.44 10.24 10.32
CA ARG A 36 -1.21 9.51 10.55
C ARG A 36 -0.91 9.50 12.05
N SER A 37 -0.77 8.28 12.60
CA SER A 37 -0.40 8.04 13.99
C SER A 37 0.62 6.91 14.08
N GLU A 38 1.54 6.99 15.05
CA GLU A 38 2.58 5.97 15.30
C GLU A 38 3.34 5.55 14.02
N THR A 39 3.53 6.48 13.08
CA THR A 39 4.07 6.21 11.77
C THR A 39 5.43 6.86 11.58
N ASN A 40 6.42 6.07 11.17
CA ASN A 40 7.76 6.52 10.83
C ASN A 40 7.95 6.52 9.33
N MET A 41 8.39 7.65 8.78
CA MET A 41 8.70 7.81 7.37
C MET A 41 10.19 8.03 7.17
N GLY A 42 10.79 7.22 6.31
CA GLY A 42 12.18 7.31 5.92
C GLY A 42 12.50 8.56 5.10
N LYS A 43 13.78 8.71 4.76
CA LYS A 43 14.27 9.79 3.92
C LYS A 43 13.57 9.77 2.55
N ASN A 44 13.05 10.92 2.11
CA ASN A 44 12.33 11.06 0.84
C ASN A 44 11.13 10.12 0.67
N ALA A 45 10.63 9.51 1.75
CA ALA A 45 9.40 8.76 1.71
C ALA A 45 8.19 9.70 1.64
N ASN A 46 7.12 9.30 0.94
CA ASN A 46 5.95 10.14 0.73
C ASN A 46 4.64 9.35 0.77
N ALA A 47 3.58 9.98 1.26
CA ALA A 47 2.21 9.50 1.13
C ALA A 47 1.33 10.60 0.54
N VAL A 48 0.64 10.30 -0.56
CA VAL A 48 -0.22 11.26 -1.27
C VAL A 48 -1.62 11.24 -0.65
N ALA A 49 -2.04 12.39 -0.12
CA ALA A 49 -3.36 12.54 0.49
C ALA A 49 -4.52 12.28 -0.49
N PRO A 50 -5.66 11.73 -0.01
CA PRO A 50 -5.92 11.29 1.34
C PRO A 50 -5.26 9.96 1.68
N TYR A 51 -4.98 9.73 2.96
CA TYR A 51 -4.50 8.44 3.47
C TYR A 51 -4.91 8.26 4.94
N TYR A 52 -4.92 7.00 5.39
CA TYR A 52 -4.94 6.61 6.79
C TYR A 52 -3.72 5.72 7.06
N LEU A 53 -2.84 6.14 7.98
CA LEU A 53 -1.64 5.41 8.37
C LEU A 53 -1.60 5.28 9.89
N HIS A 54 -1.58 4.05 10.40
CA HIS A 54 -1.47 3.76 11.83
C HIS A 54 -0.43 2.67 12.07
N ASN A 55 0.56 2.94 12.93
CA ASN A 55 1.66 2.02 13.22
C ASN A 55 2.35 1.51 11.95
N VAL A 56 2.81 2.44 11.10
CA VAL A 56 3.45 2.15 9.80
C VAL A 56 4.91 2.56 9.81
N GLN A 57 5.76 1.71 9.26
CA GLN A 57 7.14 2.06 8.90
C GLN A 57 7.23 2.11 7.37
N LEU A 58 7.50 3.29 6.82
CA LEU A 58 7.70 3.49 5.38
C LEU A 58 9.17 3.82 5.12
N GLY A 59 9.89 2.92 4.47
CA GLY A 59 11.33 3.02 4.20
C GLY A 59 11.69 4.15 3.23
N ASP A 60 12.99 4.44 3.15
CA ASP A 60 13.53 5.51 2.33
C ASP A 60 13.08 5.39 0.87
N TYR A 61 12.76 6.53 0.24
CA TYR A 61 12.34 6.63 -1.17
C TYR A 61 11.06 5.88 -1.55
N SER A 62 10.36 5.28 -0.58
CA SER A 62 9.08 4.61 -0.83
C SER A 62 7.94 5.60 -0.88
N TYR A 63 6.92 5.31 -1.67
CA TYR A 63 5.73 6.14 -1.70
C TYR A 63 4.44 5.34 -1.73
N LEU A 64 3.42 5.95 -1.13
CA LEU A 64 2.02 5.53 -1.19
C LEU A 64 1.23 6.52 -2.03
N ALA A 65 0.54 6.05 -3.04
CA ALA A 65 -0.39 6.88 -3.81
C ALA A 65 -1.68 7.14 -3.02
N LYS A 66 -2.60 7.91 -3.59
CA LYS A 66 -3.86 8.35 -2.95
C LYS A 66 -4.70 7.20 -2.40
N ASN A 67 -5.44 7.50 -1.33
CA ASN A 67 -6.42 6.61 -0.69
C ASN A 67 -5.79 5.35 -0.06
N ALA A 68 -4.53 5.39 0.36
CA ALA A 68 -3.92 4.30 1.10
C ALA A 68 -4.53 4.18 2.50
N GLN A 69 -4.91 2.96 2.88
CA GLN A 69 -5.37 2.59 4.22
C GLN A 69 -4.45 1.51 4.76
N VAL A 70 -3.51 1.91 5.61
CA VAL A 70 -2.40 1.07 6.04
C VAL A 70 -2.29 1.10 7.56
N ALA A 71 -2.34 -0.08 8.17
CA ALA A 71 -2.08 -0.22 9.59
C ALA A 71 -1.11 -1.38 9.84
N ASN A 72 -0.40 -1.35 10.97
CA ASN A 72 0.48 -2.44 11.43
C ASN A 72 1.38 -3.02 10.32
N THR A 73 1.92 -2.16 9.46
CA THR A 73 2.64 -2.56 8.26
C THR A 73 4.05 -1.96 8.19
N LYS A 74 5.04 -2.81 7.95
CA LYS A 74 6.40 -2.39 7.61
C LYS A 74 6.59 -2.47 6.10
N ILE A 75 7.00 -1.37 5.49
CA ILE A 75 7.31 -1.23 4.06
C ILE A 75 8.77 -0.85 3.93
N GLY A 76 9.52 -1.60 3.14
CA GLY A 76 10.94 -1.38 2.87
C GLY A 76 11.21 -0.13 2.05
N LYS A 77 12.43 -0.04 1.51
CA LYS A 77 12.92 1.09 0.72
C LYS A 77 12.57 0.95 -0.75
N PHE A 78 12.47 2.07 -1.46
CA PHE A 78 12.24 2.14 -2.92
C PHE A 78 10.94 1.47 -3.40
N CYS A 79 9.94 1.35 -2.52
CA CYS A 79 8.66 0.76 -2.88
C CYS A 79 7.75 1.77 -3.60
N SER A 80 7.10 1.30 -4.66
CA SER A 80 6.13 2.06 -5.44
C SER A 80 4.74 1.47 -5.25
N ILE A 81 3.87 2.14 -4.47
CA ILE A 81 2.57 1.60 -4.09
C ILE A 81 1.44 2.44 -4.69
N GLY A 82 0.62 1.78 -5.51
CA GLY A 82 -0.49 2.37 -6.24
C GLY A 82 -1.66 2.82 -5.37
N PRO A 83 -2.63 3.53 -5.95
CA PRO A 83 -3.77 4.08 -5.21
C PRO A 83 -4.71 2.99 -4.69
N ASN A 84 -5.46 3.36 -3.62
CA ASN A 84 -6.42 2.48 -2.94
C ASN A 84 -5.76 1.19 -2.38
N PHE A 85 -4.53 1.31 -1.92
CA PHE A 85 -3.83 0.22 -1.26
C PHE A 85 -4.35 0.03 0.18
N CYS A 86 -4.61 -1.23 0.56
CA CYS A 86 -5.05 -1.59 1.91
C CYS A 86 -4.15 -2.67 2.51
N SER A 87 -3.73 -2.53 3.78
CA SER A 87 -3.01 -3.58 4.51
C SER A 87 -3.16 -3.45 6.02
N GLY A 88 -3.05 -4.60 6.72
CA GLY A 88 -2.99 -4.67 8.18
C GLY A 88 -4.24 -4.14 8.88
N LEU A 89 -5.41 -4.33 8.31
CA LEU A 89 -6.67 -3.76 8.81
C LEU A 89 -7.37 -4.63 9.85
N GLY A 90 -6.77 -5.76 10.20
CA GLY A 90 -7.28 -6.66 11.24
C GLY A 90 -8.14 -7.79 10.73
N VAL A 91 -8.37 -8.76 11.61
CA VAL A 91 -9.16 -9.96 11.36
C VAL A 91 -10.19 -10.17 12.48
N HIS A 92 -11.23 -10.94 12.20
CA HIS A 92 -12.24 -11.36 13.15
C HIS A 92 -12.27 -12.88 13.28
N PRO A 93 -12.68 -13.44 14.45
CA PRO A 93 -12.80 -14.88 14.64
C PRO A 93 -13.87 -15.45 13.71
N THR A 94 -13.57 -16.61 13.11
CA THR A 94 -14.51 -17.31 12.21
C THR A 94 -15.05 -18.60 12.79
N ASN A 95 -14.57 -19.02 13.97
CA ASN A 95 -14.88 -20.30 14.62
C ASN A 95 -15.77 -20.15 15.87
N GLY A 96 -16.26 -18.94 16.18
CA GLY A 96 -17.13 -18.66 17.31
C GLY A 96 -18.59 -18.52 16.92
N ILE A 97 -19.45 -18.29 17.92
CA ILE A 97 -20.89 -18.01 17.74
C ILE A 97 -21.10 -16.68 17.01
N SER A 98 -20.17 -15.72 17.18
CA SER A 98 -20.22 -14.40 16.56
C SER A 98 -18.84 -13.93 16.17
N THR A 99 -18.76 -13.20 15.07
CA THR A 99 -17.54 -12.51 14.62
C THR A 99 -17.39 -11.13 15.24
N HIS A 100 -18.35 -10.67 16.04
CA HIS A 100 -18.40 -9.28 16.51
C HIS A 100 -17.58 -9.07 17.78
N PRO A 101 -16.73 -7.99 17.84
CA PRO A 101 -15.80 -7.74 18.96
C PRO A 101 -16.47 -7.65 20.34
N LYS A 102 -17.76 -7.31 20.40
CA LYS A 102 -18.53 -7.30 21.65
C LYS A 102 -18.45 -8.63 22.42
N PHE A 103 -18.27 -9.76 21.71
CA PHE A 103 -18.41 -11.10 22.26
C PHE A 103 -17.10 -11.85 22.46
N TYR A 104 -15.96 -11.33 21.95
CA TYR A 104 -14.65 -12.00 22.06
C TYR A 104 -13.50 -11.12 22.55
N ARG A 105 -13.77 -9.91 23.07
CA ARG A 105 -12.72 -8.96 23.47
C ARG A 105 -11.63 -9.59 24.34
N GLY A 106 -10.37 -9.50 23.85
CA GLY A 106 -9.20 -9.98 24.59
C GLY A 106 -8.91 -11.46 24.45
N GLU A 107 -9.70 -12.21 23.70
CA GLU A 107 -9.54 -13.66 23.55
C GLU A 107 -8.78 -14.07 22.28
N MET A 108 -8.46 -13.12 21.37
CA MET A 108 -7.73 -13.41 20.15
C MET A 108 -6.80 -12.26 19.73
N VAL A 109 -5.82 -12.60 18.90
CA VAL A 109 -4.99 -11.60 18.20
C VAL A 109 -5.76 -11.06 17.02
N GLU A 110 -6.19 -9.81 17.10
CA GLU A 110 -6.99 -9.15 16.05
C GLU A 110 -6.12 -8.59 14.91
N TYR A 111 -4.82 -8.40 15.14
CA TYR A 111 -3.90 -7.76 14.19
C TYR A 111 -2.61 -8.56 14.09
N MET A 112 -2.24 -8.93 12.88
CA MET A 112 -0.95 -9.53 12.59
C MET A 112 -0.17 -8.58 11.65
N PRO A 113 1.10 -8.26 11.98
CA PRO A 113 1.86 -7.30 11.20
C PRO A 113 2.07 -7.80 9.77
N VAL A 114 1.97 -6.87 8.81
CA VAL A 114 2.32 -7.09 7.40
C VAL A 114 3.75 -6.62 7.16
N SER A 115 4.52 -7.40 6.40
CA SER A 115 5.88 -7.03 6.01
C SER A 115 6.00 -6.96 4.49
N ILE A 116 6.43 -5.81 3.97
CA ILE A 116 6.71 -5.60 2.55
C ILE A 116 8.20 -5.26 2.42
N GLY A 117 8.92 -6.01 1.62
CA GLY A 117 10.34 -5.86 1.36
C GLY A 117 10.70 -4.57 0.63
N ASN A 118 11.88 -4.54 0.03
CA ASN A 118 12.42 -3.40 -0.69
C ASN A 118 12.18 -3.54 -2.21
N ASP A 119 12.18 -2.43 -2.95
CA ASP A 119 11.98 -2.42 -4.41
C ASP A 119 10.68 -3.13 -4.86
N VAL A 120 9.63 -3.07 -4.01
CA VAL A 120 8.34 -3.70 -4.30
C VAL A 120 7.46 -2.74 -5.09
N PHE A 121 6.88 -3.23 -6.19
CA PHE A 121 5.82 -2.53 -6.91
C PHE A 121 4.46 -3.15 -6.62
N ILE A 122 3.52 -2.36 -6.15
CA ILE A 122 2.14 -2.76 -5.91
C ILE A 122 1.20 -1.92 -6.78
N GLY A 123 0.42 -2.59 -7.61
CA GLY A 123 -0.56 -1.95 -8.47
C GLY A 123 -1.73 -1.32 -7.71
N ALA A 124 -2.62 -0.65 -8.42
CA ALA A 124 -3.81 -0.04 -7.83
C ALA A 124 -4.81 -1.07 -7.27
N ASN A 125 -5.58 -0.67 -6.23
CA ASN A 125 -6.66 -1.48 -5.65
C ASN A 125 -6.18 -2.85 -5.11
N VAL A 126 -4.99 -2.92 -4.54
CA VAL A 126 -4.45 -4.14 -3.92
C VAL A 126 -4.77 -4.15 -2.43
N THR A 127 -5.18 -5.32 -1.94
CA THR A 127 -5.36 -5.59 -0.51
C THR A 127 -4.37 -6.66 -0.07
N VAL A 128 -3.62 -6.40 1.00
CA VAL A 128 -2.72 -7.37 1.64
C VAL A 128 -3.32 -7.77 2.98
N LEU A 129 -3.59 -9.06 3.15
CA LEU A 129 -4.16 -9.57 4.38
C LEU A 129 -3.15 -9.58 5.51
N ASP A 130 -3.64 -9.57 6.73
CA ASP A 130 -2.83 -9.57 7.95
C ASP A 130 -1.89 -10.78 8.01
N GLY A 131 -0.69 -10.55 8.54
CA GLY A 131 0.36 -11.57 8.69
C GLY A 131 1.16 -11.90 7.43
N VAL A 132 0.81 -11.33 6.28
CA VAL A 132 1.47 -11.62 4.99
C VAL A 132 2.83 -10.94 4.90
N THR A 133 3.80 -11.67 4.33
CA THR A 133 5.11 -11.15 3.94
C THR A 133 5.25 -11.12 2.41
N ILE A 134 5.65 -9.96 1.87
CA ILE A 134 6.00 -9.77 0.45
C ILE A 134 7.51 -9.54 0.36
N GLY A 135 8.22 -10.41 -0.37
CA GLY A 135 9.67 -10.36 -0.53
C GLY A 135 10.16 -9.19 -1.39
N ASP A 136 11.47 -8.94 -1.32
CA ASP A 136 12.14 -7.87 -2.05
C ASP A 136 11.93 -8.00 -3.57
N GLY A 137 11.89 -6.89 -4.27
CA GLY A 137 11.79 -6.86 -5.71
C GLY A 137 10.50 -7.42 -6.32
N THR A 138 9.49 -7.71 -5.50
CA THR A 138 8.22 -8.30 -5.92
C THR A 138 7.34 -7.31 -6.70
N VAL A 139 6.54 -7.82 -7.61
CA VAL A 139 5.51 -7.07 -8.35
C VAL A 139 4.14 -7.68 -8.05
N ILE A 140 3.25 -6.88 -7.50
CA ILE A 140 1.84 -7.24 -7.28
C ILE A 140 0.95 -6.51 -8.29
N GLY A 141 0.24 -7.28 -9.11
CA GLY A 141 -0.66 -6.71 -10.11
C GLY A 141 -1.88 -6.02 -9.50
N ALA A 142 -2.40 -5.03 -10.21
CA ALA A 142 -3.57 -4.28 -9.76
C ALA A 142 -4.79 -5.18 -9.50
N GLY A 143 -5.59 -4.83 -8.48
CA GLY A 143 -6.79 -5.56 -8.09
C GLY A 143 -6.53 -6.90 -7.38
N ALA A 144 -5.29 -7.21 -7.02
CA ALA A 144 -4.96 -8.45 -6.32
C ALA A 144 -5.37 -8.43 -4.85
N VAL A 145 -5.72 -9.60 -4.32
CA VAL A 145 -5.87 -9.85 -2.88
C VAL A 145 -4.75 -10.79 -2.44
N VAL A 146 -3.75 -10.25 -1.73
CA VAL A 146 -2.57 -11.01 -1.28
C VAL A 146 -2.90 -11.70 0.03
N SER A 147 -3.20 -12.98 -0.05
CA SER A 147 -3.66 -13.82 1.06
C SER A 147 -2.63 -14.83 1.57
N LYS A 148 -1.43 -14.79 1.03
CA LYS A 148 -0.29 -15.64 1.41
C LYS A 148 1.03 -14.94 1.09
N ASP A 149 2.11 -15.41 1.69
CA ASP A 149 3.45 -14.87 1.44
C ASP A 149 3.85 -14.96 -0.03
N ILE A 150 4.53 -13.93 -0.50
CA ILE A 150 5.04 -13.83 -1.87
C ILE A 150 6.57 -13.77 -1.81
N PRO A 151 7.25 -14.72 -2.48
CA PRO A 151 8.71 -14.76 -2.47
C PRO A 151 9.34 -13.60 -3.22
N PRO A 152 10.64 -13.30 -2.94
CA PRO A 152 11.36 -12.23 -3.61
C PRO A 152 11.32 -12.34 -5.14
N TYR A 153 11.28 -11.19 -5.81
CA TYR A 153 11.27 -11.05 -7.27
C TYR A 153 10.13 -11.77 -8.01
N ALA A 154 9.11 -12.26 -7.30
CA ALA A 154 7.93 -12.82 -7.94
C ALA A 154 7.05 -11.74 -8.57
N ILE A 155 6.35 -12.10 -9.64
CA ILE A 155 5.23 -11.34 -10.22
C ILE A 155 3.96 -12.11 -9.88
N ALA A 156 3.14 -11.56 -8.99
CA ALA A 156 1.92 -12.18 -8.51
C ALA A 156 0.70 -11.31 -8.83
N VAL A 157 -0.40 -11.94 -9.21
CA VAL A 157 -1.62 -11.24 -9.64
C VAL A 157 -2.88 -12.00 -9.24
N GLY A 158 -4.01 -11.31 -9.19
CA GLY A 158 -5.35 -11.90 -9.13
C GLY A 158 -5.93 -12.07 -7.73
N CYS A 159 -7.13 -12.60 -7.69
CA CYS A 159 -7.89 -12.97 -6.50
C CYS A 159 -8.60 -14.30 -6.80
N PRO A 160 -8.12 -15.41 -6.19
CA PRO A 160 -6.98 -15.53 -5.28
C PRO A 160 -5.63 -15.19 -5.92
N ILE A 161 -4.65 -14.80 -5.09
CA ILE A 161 -3.32 -14.42 -5.56
C ILE A 161 -2.55 -15.62 -6.12
N GLU A 162 -1.96 -15.46 -7.31
CA GLU A 162 -1.13 -16.47 -7.96
C GLU A 162 0.19 -15.88 -8.45
N ILE A 163 1.28 -16.61 -8.24
CA ILE A 163 2.58 -16.28 -8.83
C ILE A 163 2.56 -16.71 -10.30
N LYS A 164 2.71 -15.75 -11.21
CA LYS A 164 2.73 -16.01 -12.65
C LYS A 164 4.14 -16.32 -13.18
N ARG A 165 5.14 -15.63 -12.66
CA ARG A 165 6.56 -15.83 -13.00
C ARG A 165 7.45 -15.06 -12.03
N TYR A 166 8.73 -15.19 -12.19
CA TYR A 166 9.72 -14.36 -11.54
C TYR A 166 10.29 -13.29 -12.50
N ARG A 167 10.76 -12.18 -11.96
CA ARG A 167 11.43 -11.10 -12.72
C ARG A 167 12.80 -11.54 -13.21
N LEU A 168 13.48 -12.35 -12.40
CA LEU A 168 14.86 -12.77 -12.55
C LEU A 168 14.96 -14.30 -12.44
N THR A 169 16.09 -14.86 -12.89
CA THR A 169 16.44 -16.26 -12.66
C THR A 169 16.81 -16.50 -11.18
N GLU A 170 16.72 -17.73 -10.70
CA GLU A 170 17.07 -18.08 -9.33
C GLU A 170 18.48 -17.62 -8.93
N LYS A 171 19.46 -17.76 -9.83
CA LYS A 171 20.84 -17.31 -9.60
C LYS A 171 20.93 -15.80 -9.46
N GLN A 172 20.21 -15.06 -10.30
CA GLN A 172 20.16 -13.60 -10.24
C GLN A 172 19.44 -13.13 -8.96
N ILE A 173 18.32 -13.78 -8.57
CA ILE A 173 17.62 -13.49 -7.31
C ILE A 173 18.59 -13.65 -6.13
N ALA A 174 19.27 -14.81 -6.03
CA ALA A 174 20.20 -15.05 -4.95
C ALA A 174 21.36 -14.01 -4.90
N ALA A 175 21.84 -13.56 -6.05
CA ALA A 175 22.84 -12.49 -6.13
C ALA A 175 22.27 -11.14 -5.68
N MET A 176 21.10 -10.76 -6.13
CA MET A 176 20.46 -9.48 -5.77
C MET A 176 20.12 -9.41 -4.27
N GLU A 177 19.71 -10.52 -3.66
CA GLU A 177 19.48 -10.64 -2.21
C GLU A 177 20.78 -10.46 -1.40
N ARG A 178 21.95 -10.82 -1.93
CA ARG A 178 23.27 -10.53 -1.32
C ARG A 178 23.70 -9.09 -1.53
N ILE A 179 23.52 -8.57 -2.74
CA ILE A 179 23.94 -7.20 -3.13
C ILE A 179 23.17 -6.15 -2.31
N GLN A 180 21.88 -6.32 -2.10
CA GLN A 180 20.99 -5.41 -1.35
C GLN A 180 21.22 -3.94 -1.69
N TRP A 181 21.18 -3.60 -2.96
CA TRP A 181 21.52 -2.26 -3.49
C TRP A 181 20.69 -1.13 -2.83
N TRP A 182 19.53 -1.41 -2.30
CA TRP A 182 18.68 -0.46 -1.57
C TRP A 182 19.30 0.04 -0.26
N ASN A 183 20.41 -0.58 0.20
CA ASN A 183 21.18 -0.15 1.37
C ASN A 183 22.39 0.70 1.02
N TRP A 184 22.60 0.98 -0.25
CA TRP A 184 23.76 1.77 -0.72
C TRP A 184 23.57 3.27 -0.42
N ASP A 185 24.70 4.00 -0.34
CA ASP A 185 24.73 5.44 -0.28
C ASP A 185 24.35 6.08 -1.62
N GLU A 186 24.09 7.41 -1.60
CA GLU A 186 23.64 8.17 -2.76
C GLU A 186 24.63 8.11 -3.96
N GLU A 187 25.93 8.07 -3.69
CA GLU A 187 26.94 7.98 -4.75
C GLU A 187 26.87 6.63 -5.45
N LYS A 188 26.79 5.56 -4.68
CA LYS A 188 26.72 4.20 -5.24
C LYS A 188 25.39 3.96 -5.95
N LEU A 189 24.28 4.54 -5.48
CA LEU A 189 22.97 4.46 -6.12
C LEU A 189 22.94 5.02 -7.54
N LYS A 190 23.80 5.98 -7.88
CA LYS A 190 23.93 6.51 -9.26
C LYS A 190 24.26 5.42 -10.27
N ASN A 191 24.94 4.37 -9.86
CA ASN A 191 25.27 3.23 -10.72
C ASN A 191 24.06 2.43 -11.17
N ILE A 192 22.96 2.42 -10.39
CA ILE A 192 21.71 1.75 -10.78
C ILE A 192 21.20 2.31 -12.10
N ARG A 193 21.20 3.65 -12.23
CA ARG A 193 20.71 4.32 -13.44
C ARG A 193 21.56 3.99 -14.67
N THR A 194 22.86 3.88 -14.52
CA THR A 194 23.78 3.60 -15.65
C THR A 194 23.71 2.14 -16.10
N MET A 195 23.36 1.22 -15.20
CA MET A 195 23.31 -0.22 -15.45
C MET A 195 21.86 -0.78 -15.45
N PHE A 196 20.87 0.09 -15.57
CA PHE A 196 19.45 -0.26 -15.35
C PHE A 196 18.97 -1.47 -16.18
N ASN A 197 19.45 -1.63 -17.40
CA ASN A 197 19.08 -2.73 -18.31
C ASN A 197 20.14 -3.85 -18.39
N ASP A 198 21.21 -3.78 -17.62
CA ASP A 198 22.31 -4.75 -17.63
C ASP A 198 22.42 -5.46 -16.27
N ILE A 199 21.49 -6.36 -16.02
CA ILE A 199 21.43 -7.09 -14.74
C ILE A 199 22.63 -8.00 -14.54
N ASP A 200 23.12 -8.65 -15.60
CA ASP A 200 24.24 -9.58 -15.49
C ASP A 200 25.58 -8.83 -15.27
N GLY A 201 25.77 -7.72 -15.96
CA GLY A 201 26.91 -6.82 -15.72
C GLY A 201 26.87 -6.22 -14.32
N PHE A 202 25.67 -5.85 -13.84
CA PHE A 202 25.47 -5.36 -12.48
C PHE A 202 25.86 -6.40 -11.43
N ILE A 203 25.34 -7.63 -11.56
CA ILE A 203 25.66 -8.73 -10.66
C ILE A 203 27.16 -9.03 -10.70
N LYS A 204 27.75 -9.16 -11.89
CA LYS A 204 29.19 -9.41 -12.04
C LYS A 204 30.07 -8.36 -11.35
N LYS A 205 29.60 -7.12 -11.30
CA LYS A 205 30.34 -6.01 -10.68
C LYS A 205 30.22 -5.95 -9.18
N TYR A 206 29.05 -6.34 -8.62
CA TYR A 206 28.70 -6.05 -7.22
C TYR A 206 28.45 -7.26 -6.35
N ASP A 207 28.29 -8.45 -6.90
CA ASP A 207 28.16 -9.71 -6.15
C ASP A 207 29.56 -10.32 -5.95
N VAL A 208 30.33 -9.77 -4.99
CA VAL A 208 31.72 -10.12 -4.66
C VAL A 208 31.85 -10.60 -3.23
#